data_02cec56b2978d15a784e2f733fb77c0e
#
_entry.id   02cec56b2978d15a784e2f733fb77c0e
#
_cell.length_a   1.000
_cell.length_b   1.000
_cell.length_c   1.000
_cell.angle_alpha   90.00
_cell.angle_beta   90.00
_cell.angle_gamma   90.00
#
_symmetry.space_group_name_H-M   'P 1'
#
loop_
_entity.id
_entity.type
_entity.pdbx_description
1 polymer ?
#
loop_
_entity_poly.entity_id
_entity_poly.type
_entity_poly.pdbx_seq_one_letter_code
_entity_poly.pdbx_strand_id
1 'polypeptide(L)'
;MSPSAKSVFIYGIYLALIGLMLLLVPNVLLSLFGIEPTHEVWIRFEGILLMATAVYYFIAAKYELILILKTTAFIRFTVIVFFSAFVLLDLVSPRIIIIAVIDFLGGTWTYLLLKKEGHFYRNKNKLP
;
A
#
# COMPACT_ATOMS: atom_id res chain seq x y z
N MET A 1 -11.59 -14.66 7.65
CA MET A 1 -11.43 -13.31 7.06
C MET A 1 -12.37 -13.12 5.88
N SER A 2 -13.01 -11.97 5.80
CA SER A 2 -13.80 -11.56 4.63
C SER A 2 -12.92 -11.40 3.37
N PRO A 3 -13.51 -11.41 2.16
CA PRO A 3 -12.73 -11.14 0.94
C PRO A 3 -11.97 -9.82 0.97
N SER A 4 -12.57 -8.74 1.48
CA SER A 4 -11.88 -7.45 1.63
C SER A 4 -10.70 -7.53 2.60
N ALA A 5 -10.86 -8.20 3.74
CA ALA A 5 -9.78 -8.43 4.69
C ALA A 5 -8.65 -9.26 4.07
N LYS A 6 -8.97 -10.29 3.28
CA LYS A 6 -7.97 -11.08 2.55
C LYS A 6 -7.19 -10.22 1.55
N SER A 7 -7.84 -9.29 0.85
CA SER A 7 -7.15 -8.40 -0.08
C SER A 7 -6.14 -7.48 0.63
N VAL A 8 -6.48 -6.97 1.81
CA VAL A 8 -5.58 -6.17 2.64
C VAL A 8 -4.46 -7.02 3.23
N PHE A 9 -4.74 -8.26 3.61
CA PHE A 9 -3.72 -9.20 4.07
C PHE A 9 -2.67 -9.48 2.99
N ILE A 10 -3.12 -9.75 1.76
CA ILE A 10 -2.23 -9.97 0.60
C ILE A 10 -1.38 -8.73 0.33
N TYR A 11 -1.96 -7.54 0.40
CA TYR A 11 -1.22 -6.31 0.26
C TYR A 11 -0.19 -6.13 1.39
N GLY A 12 -0.53 -6.54 2.61
CA GLY A 12 0.41 -6.57 3.74
C GLY A 12 1.62 -7.48 3.46
N ILE A 13 1.43 -8.64 2.84
CA ILE A 13 2.54 -9.50 2.41
C ILE A 13 3.42 -8.78 1.39
N TYR A 14 2.83 -8.11 0.41
CA TYR A 14 3.55 -7.31 -0.57
C TYR A 14 4.41 -6.23 0.11
N LEU A 15 3.84 -5.47 1.05
CA LEU A 15 4.57 -4.45 1.81
C LEU A 15 5.72 -5.06 2.64
N ALA A 16 5.48 -6.19 3.28
CA ALA A 16 6.51 -6.87 4.07
C ALA A 16 7.70 -7.30 3.20
N LEU A 17 7.43 -7.83 2.01
CA LEU A 17 8.47 -8.24 1.07
C LEU A 17 9.27 -7.04 0.54
N ILE A 18 8.60 -5.98 0.13
CA ILE A 18 9.26 -4.74 -0.31
C ILE A 18 10.08 -4.14 0.84
N GLY A 19 9.50 -4.07 2.04
CA GLY A 19 10.21 -3.57 3.22
C GLY A 19 11.45 -4.39 3.55
N LEU A 20 11.36 -5.70 3.48
CA LEU A 20 12.50 -6.59 3.71
C LEU A 20 13.61 -6.38 2.65
N MET A 21 13.24 -6.21 1.38
CA MET A 21 14.19 -5.90 0.32
C MET A 21 14.90 -4.56 0.55
N LEU A 22 14.16 -3.53 0.94
CA LEU A 22 14.76 -2.23 1.25
C LEU A 22 15.66 -2.28 2.48
N LEU A 23 15.35 -3.13 3.44
CA LEU A 23 16.20 -3.31 4.62
C LEU A 23 17.50 -4.05 4.30
N LEU A 24 17.45 -5.11 3.53
CA LEU A 24 18.58 -6.02 3.30
C LEU A 24 19.34 -5.71 2.01
N VAL A 25 18.64 -5.46 0.91
CA VAL A 25 19.21 -5.28 -0.43
C VAL A 25 18.56 -4.11 -1.17
N PRO A 26 18.61 -2.88 -0.62
CA PRO A 26 17.86 -1.76 -1.17
C PRO A 26 18.20 -1.45 -2.62
N ASN A 27 19.46 -1.56 -3.00
CA ASN A 27 19.91 -1.19 -4.35
C ASN A 27 19.43 -2.15 -5.44
N VAL A 28 19.10 -3.38 -5.11
CA VAL A 28 18.45 -4.32 -6.04
C VAL A 28 17.07 -3.79 -6.42
N LEU A 29 16.28 -3.37 -5.44
CA LEU A 29 14.95 -2.82 -5.69
C LEU A 29 15.03 -1.46 -6.40
N LEU A 30 15.93 -0.58 -5.98
CA LEU A 30 16.10 0.74 -6.59
C LEU A 30 16.49 0.63 -8.07
N SER A 31 17.36 -0.32 -8.43
CA SER A 31 17.77 -0.54 -9.81
C SER A 31 16.61 -0.95 -10.73
N LEU A 32 15.66 -1.73 -10.21
CA LEU A 32 14.47 -2.13 -10.97
C LEU A 32 13.61 -0.93 -11.38
N PHE A 33 13.59 0.12 -10.58
CA PHE A 33 12.80 1.33 -10.83
C PHE A 33 13.63 2.49 -11.41
N GLY A 34 14.86 2.22 -11.84
CA GLY A 34 15.73 3.24 -12.42
C GLY A 34 16.15 4.33 -11.45
N ILE A 35 16.17 4.03 -10.16
CA ILE A 35 16.65 4.92 -9.10
C ILE A 35 18.12 4.63 -8.85
N GLU A 36 18.91 5.70 -8.67
CA GLU A 36 20.34 5.56 -8.41
C GLU A 36 20.60 4.81 -7.10
N PRO A 37 21.67 3.99 -7.06
CA PRO A 37 22.08 3.31 -5.84
C PRO A 37 22.36 4.30 -4.72
N THR A 38 22.05 3.93 -3.49
CA THR A 38 22.36 4.73 -2.30
C THR A 38 23.01 3.87 -1.23
N HIS A 39 23.91 4.46 -0.47
CA HIS A 39 24.50 3.87 0.73
C HIS A 39 23.97 4.54 2.01
N GLU A 40 23.03 5.46 1.87
CA GLU A 40 22.42 6.16 3.00
C GLU A 40 21.50 5.24 3.78
N VAL A 41 21.55 5.33 5.10
CA VAL A 41 20.79 4.45 6.01
C VAL A 41 19.27 4.72 5.96
N TRP A 42 18.84 5.90 5.54
CA TRP A 42 17.42 6.26 5.51
C TRP A 42 16.57 5.31 4.65
N ILE A 43 17.14 4.75 3.57
CA ILE A 43 16.42 3.78 2.73
C ILE A 43 16.07 2.51 3.50
N ARG A 44 16.94 2.11 4.44
CA ARG A 44 16.69 0.96 5.32
C ARG A 44 15.64 1.28 6.38
N PHE A 45 15.60 2.52 6.87
CA PHE A 45 14.51 2.98 7.74
C PHE A 45 13.16 2.91 7.03
N GLU A 46 13.11 3.28 5.76
CA GLU A 46 11.89 3.10 4.95
C GLU A 46 11.45 1.64 4.91
N GLY A 47 12.40 0.72 4.74
CA GLY A 47 12.11 -0.72 4.79
C GLY A 47 11.48 -1.14 6.12
N ILE A 48 12.01 -0.65 7.25
CA ILE A 48 11.45 -0.91 8.58
C ILE A 48 10.02 -0.36 8.71
N LEU A 49 9.79 0.86 8.22
CA LEU A 49 8.47 1.49 8.26
C LEU A 49 7.43 0.71 7.44
N LEU A 50 7.82 0.21 6.26
CA LEU A 50 6.94 -0.63 5.44
C LEU A 50 6.62 -1.95 6.14
N MET A 51 7.60 -2.58 6.78
CA MET A 51 7.37 -3.81 7.53
C MET A 51 6.44 -3.58 8.73
N ALA A 52 6.63 -2.48 9.46
CA ALA A 52 5.72 -2.09 10.55
C ALA A 52 4.30 -1.84 10.04
N THR A 53 4.16 -1.16 8.91
CA THR A 53 2.86 -0.95 8.26
C THR A 53 2.21 -2.27 7.86
N ALA A 54 2.98 -3.23 7.36
CA ALA A 54 2.49 -4.57 7.05
C ALA A 54 1.89 -5.26 8.28
N VAL A 55 2.53 -5.13 9.46
CA VAL A 55 2.00 -5.69 10.71
C VAL A 55 0.63 -5.08 11.03
N TYR A 56 0.47 -3.76 10.91
CA TYR A 56 -0.83 -3.12 11.11
C TYR A 56 -1.88 -3.65 10.13
N TYR A 57 -1.52 -3.91 8.89
CA TYR A 57 -2.43 -4.45 7.90
C TYR A 57 -2.83 -5.90 8.20
N PHE A 58 -1.90 -6.72 8.69
CA PHE A 58 -2.21 -8.08 9.14
C PHE A 58 -3.19 -8.09 10.31
N ILE A 59 -3.00 -7.20 11.28
CA ILE A 59 -3.90 -7.04 12.42
C ILE A 59 -5.27 -6.56 11.94
N ALA A 60 -5.32 -5.54 11.09
CA ALA A 60 -6.57 -5.00 10.55
C ALA A 60 -7.37 -6.06 9.78
N ALA A 61 -6.68 -6.89 8.99
CA ALA A 61 -7.30 -7.98 8.26
C ALA A 61 -7.80 -9.09 9.20
N LYS A 62 -6.98 -9.50 10.17
CA LYS A 62 -7.32 -10.56 11.11
C LYS A 62 -8.54 -10.23 11.95
N TYR A 63 -8.64 -9.01 12.45
CA TYR A 63 -9.74 -8.55 13.30
C TYR A 63 -10.84 -7.84 12.53
N GLU A 64 -10.76 -7.83 11.20
CA GLU A 64 -11.74 -7.21 10.29
C GLU A 64 -12.08 -5.76 10.67
N LEU A 65 -11.05 -4.96 10.93
CA LEU A 65 -11.20 -3.56 11.30
C LEU A 65 -11.61 -2.74 10.07
N ILE A 66 -12.90 -2.74 9.78
CA ILE A 66 -13.48 -2.19 8.54
C ILE A 66 -13.05 -0.75 8.28
N LEU A 67 -12.97 0.08 9.31
CA LEU A 67 -12.50 1.45 9.17
C LEU A 67 -11.08 1.49 8.60
N ILE A 68 -10.19 0.64 9.08
CA ILE A 68 -8.80 0.59 8.61
C ILE A 68 -8.76 0.00 7.20
N LEU A 69 -9.54 -1.06 6.90
CA LEU A 69 -9.61 -1.61 5.55
C LEU A 69 -10.03 -0.56 4.52
N LYS A 70 -11.02 0.27 4.83
CA LYS A 70 -11.43 1.41 4.00
C LYS A 70 -10.31 2.42 3.84
N THR A 71 -9.68 2.80 4.95
CA THR A 71 -8.61 3.80 4.96
C THR A 71 -7.44 3.36 4.10
N THR A 72 -7.04 2.08 4.17
CA THR A 72 -5.94 1.56 3.35
C THR A 72 -6.26 1.65 1.85
N ALA A 73 -7.50 1.36 1.45
CA ALA A 73 -7.92 1.47 0.05
C ALA A 73 -7.80 2.91 -0.46
N PHE A 74 -8.27 3.88 0.31
CA PHE A 74 -8.21 5.29 -0.08
C PHE A 74 -6.77 5.82 -0.09
N ILE A 75 -5.93 5.45 0.88
CA ILE A 75 -4.52 5.86 0.90
C ILE A 75 -3.81 5.34 -0.36
N ARG A 76 -4.05 4.09 -0.75
CA ARG A 76 -3.44 3.53 -1.96
C ARG A 76 -3.82 4.27 -3.23
N PHE A 77 -5.00 4.88 -3.30
CA PHE A 77 -5.37 5.74 -4.44
C PHE A 77 -4.54 7.02 -4.50
N THR A 78 -4.07 7.55 -3.36
CA THR A 78 -3.27 8.77 -3.34
C THR A 78 -1.85 8.58 -3.83
N VAL A 79 -1.31 7.37 -3.77
CA VAL A 79 0.07 7.06 -4.17
C VAL A 79 0.32 7.44 -5.63
N ILE A 80 -0.63 7.15 -6.53
CA ILE A 80 -0.49 7.49 -7.95
C ILE A 80 -0.40 9.00 -8.17
N VAL A 81 -1.10 9.79 -7.36
CA VAL A 81 -1.05 11.26 -7.45
C VAL A 81 0.34 11.78 -7.08
N PHE A 82 0.89 11.32 -5.95
CA PHE A 82 2.22 11.73 -5.49
C PHE A 82 3.32 11.26 -6.43
N PHE A 83 3.29 10.01 -6.87
CA PHE A 83 4.31 9.47 -7.75
C PHE A 83 4.27 10.11 -9.14
N SER A 84 3.07 10.40 -9.66
CA SER A 84 2.93 11.17 -10.91
C SER A 84 3.52 12.57 -10.78
N ALA A 85 3.29 13.25 -9.66
CA ALA A 85 3.89 14.55 -9.39
C ALA A 85 5.41 14.46 -9.35
N PHE A 86 5.98 13.44 -8.69
CA PHE A 86 7.43 13.25 -8.63
C PHE A 86 8.05 13.01 -10.01
N VAL A 87 7.37 12.25 -10.88
CA VAL A 87 7.82 12.04 -12.27
C VAL A 87 7.76 13.34 -13.06
N LEU A 88 6.68 14.12 -12.94
CA LEU A 88 6.51 15.39 -13.64
C LEU A 88 7.52 16.45 -13.18
N LEU A 89 7.99 16.37 -11.94
CA LEU A 89 9.01 17.25 -11.37
C LEU A 89 10.44 16.72 -11.61
N ASP A 90 10.61 15.66 -12.38
CA ASP A 90 11.90 15.01 -12.65
C ASP A 90 12.65 14.55 -11.40
N LEU A 91 11.93 14.23 -10.33
CA LEU A 91 12.53 13.75 -9.08
C LEU A 91 12.83 12.25 -9.11
N VAL A 92 12.10 11.47 -9.91
CA VAL A 92 12.26 10.02 -10.04
C VAL A 92 12.02 9.57 -11.48
N SER A 93 12.56 8.39 -11.81
CA SER A 93 12.31 7.73 -13.10
C SER A 93 10.82 7.41 -13.29
N PRO A 94 10.28 7.51 -14.53
CA PRO A 94 8.90 7.07 -14.84
C PRO A 94 8.59 5.62 -14.46
N ARG A 95 9.59 4.76 -14.32
CA ARG A 95 9.41 3.36 -13.89
C ARG A 95 8.73 3.23 -12.52
N ILE A 96 8.83 4.24 -11.66
CA ILE A 96 8.20 4.25 -10.34
C ILE A 96 6.67 4.16 -10.43
N ILE A 97 6.07 4.57 -11.55
CA ILE A 97 4.64 4.52 -11.78
C ILE A 97 4.11 3.08 -11.71
N ILE A 98 4.93 2.08 -11.98
CA ILE A 98 4.55 0.67 -11.84
C ILE A 98 4.07 0.38 -10.41
N ILE A 99 4.77 0.88 -9.39
CA ILE A 99 4.36 0.73 -7.98
C ILE A 99 3.01 1.44 -7.75
N ALA A 100 2.87 2.65 -8.27
CA ALA A 100 1.63 3.42 -8.13
C ALA A 100 0.43 2.72 -8.79
N VAL A 101 0.63 2.08 -9.94
CA VAL A 101 -0.41 1.30 -10.62
C VAL A 101 -0.78 0.06 -9.80
N ILE A 102 0.20 -0.65 -9.25
CA ILE A 102 -0.05 -1.80 -8.36
C ILE A 102 -0.88 -1.37 -7.15
N ASP A 103 -0.52 -0.26 -6.51
CA ASP A 103 -1.26 0.27 -5.37
C ASP A 103 -2.67 0.71 -5.74
N PHE A 104 -2.83 1.37 -6.88
CA PHE A 104 -4.15 1.80 -7.38
C PHE A 104 -5.06 0.60 -7.67
N LEU A 105 -4.55 -0.40 -8.38
CA LEU A 105 -5.31 -1.62 -8.69
C LEU A 105 -5.65 -2.41 -7.43
N GLY A 106 -4.70 -2.55 -6.51
CA GLY A 106 -4.94 -3.20 -5.23
C GLY A 106 -5.94 -2.45 -4.36
N GLY A 107 -5.86 -1.12 -4.33
CA GLY A 107 -6.84 -0.26 -3.65
C GLY A 107 -8.23 -0.39 -4.25
N THR A 108 -8.33 -0.41 -5.58
CA THR A 108 -9.60 -0.62 -6.30
C THR A 108 -10.18 -1.98 -5.97
N TRP A 109 -9.37 -3.02 -5.96
CA TRP A 109 -9.81 -4.37 -5.60
C TRP A 109 -10.41 -4.41 -4.19
N THR A 110 -9.69 -3.88 -3.21
CA THR A 110 -10.18 -3.79 -1.82
C THR A 110 -11.47 -2.95 -1.73
N TYR A 111 -11.51 -1.81 -2.42
CA TYR A 111 -12.69 -0.93 -2.45
C TYR A 111 -13.92 -1.64 -2.99
N LEU A 112 -13.79 -2.34 -4.13
CA LEU A 112 -14.90 -3.05 -4.75
C LEU A 112 -15.41 -4.19 -3.85
N LEU A 113 -14.52 -4.91 -3.17
CA LEU A 113 -14.90 -5.95 -2.23
C LEU A 113 -15.64 -5.37 -1.02
N LEU A 114 -15.16 -4.27 -0.45
CA LEU A 114 -15.85 -3.58 0.65
C LEU A 114 -17.23 -3.08 0.23
N LYS A 115 -17.35 -2.56 -1.00
CA LYS A 115 -18.64 -2.14 -1.55
C LYS A 115 -19.60 -3.31 -1.71
N LYS A 116 -19.12 -4.43 -2.26
CA LYS A 116 -19.91 -5.65 -2.42
C LYS A 116 -20.37 -6.22 -1.07
N GLU A 117 -19.55 -6.09 -0.03
CA GLU A 117 -19.86 -6.51 1.33
C GLU A 117 -20.81 -5.55 2.06
N GLY A 118 -21.19 -4.43 1.44
CA GLY A 118 -22.15 -3.47 1.98
C GLY A 118 -21.60 -2.46 2.97
N HIS A 119 -20.28 -2.34 3.11
CA HIS A 119 -19.65 -1.45 4.09
C HIS A 119 -19.74 0.04 3.75
N PHE A 120 -20.15 0.41 2.53
CA PHE A 120 -20.37 1.80 2.12
C PHE A 120 -21.83 2.22 2.14
N TYR A 121 -22.75 1.31 2.41
CA TYR A 121 -24.16 1.66 2.53
C TYR A 121 -24.45 2.23 3.92
N ARG A 122 -24.97 3.46 3.95
CA ARG A 122 -25.42 4.07 5.19
C ARG A 122 -26.72 3.34 5.63
N ASN A 123 -26.64 2.57 6.69
CA ASN A 123 -27.82 1.98 7.29
C ASN A 123 -28.60 3.10 7.99
N LYS A 124 -29.67 3.59 7.34
CA LYS A 124 -30.53 4.68 7.87
C LYS A 124 -31.19 4.30 9.21
N ASN A 125 -31.17 3.02 9.57
CA ASN A 125 -31.83 2.51 10.78
C ASN A 125 -30.88 2.39 11.98
N LYS A 126 -29.61 2.66 11.83
CA LYS A 126 -28.66 2.76 12.94
C LYS A 126 -28.47 4.23 13.28
N LEU A 127 -29.11 4.65 14.36
CA LEU A 127 -28.81 5.92 15.00
C LEU A 127 -27.35 5.93 15.46
N PRO A 128 -26.66 7.08 15.33
CA PRO A 128 -25.29 7.21 15.80
C PRO A 128 -25.19 7.04 17.30
#